data_86e38af4261bdd573c72fe55433cbdfe
#
_entry.id   86e38af4261bdd573c72fe55433cbdfe
#
_cell.length_a   1.000
_cell.length_b   1.000
_cell.length_c   1.000
_cell.angle_alpha   90.00
_cell.angle_beta   90.00
_cell.angle_gamma   90.00
#
_symmetry.space_group_name_H-M   'P 1'
#
loop_
_entity.id
_entity.type
_entity.pdbx_description
1 polymer ?
#
loop_
_entity_poly.entity_id
_entity_poly.type
_entity_poly.pdbx_seq_one_letter_code
_entity_poly.pdbx_strand_id
1 'polypeptide(L)'
;RQMCIRDRTREAIFATAEKIGYKKRVIYPKIENVALLYFVDHEDELEDVFYHGVKDEIIKQAKKMNIQLSIYDRKDGMDHVPKDLSAFIAIGWLTRKEINALYKRCKRGVFIGTSPDEKLFDAVKPNMDSFVTQMVDYFVEKGHKRIGFIGGSDRNIDTGKPSMDIREWSFRQSAAYYGYLNEEYIFISERFTVDDGYRMGKELLKKEILPTALCVASDTLAVGVLQALNEGNIQIPEQVAVFSINDVNIAKYLSPPLTTIHIDIPCICETALDLLRNRVLYGGRVTKLVFVNGIPVFRKSC
;
A
#
# COMPACT_ATOMS: atom_id res chain seq x y z
N ARG A 1 40.76 15.26 8.58
CA ARG A 1 41.40 14.10 9.27
C ARG A 1 40.27 13.19 9.74
N GLN A 2 40.01 12.08 9.04
CA GLN A 2 39.19 10.99 9.55
C GLN A 2 39.98 10.31 10.68
N MET A 3 39.44 10.36 11.87
CA MET A 3 40.01 9.68 13.03
C MET A 3 39.67 8.18 12.93
N CYS A 4 40.63 7.38 12.54
CA CYS A 4 40.50 5.90 12.54
C CYS A 4 40.45 5.41 13.99
N ILE A 5 39.28 5.05 14.47
CA ILE A 5 39.13 4.34 15.76
C ILE A 5 39.48 2.89 15.51
N ARG A 6 40.48 2.35 16.27
CA ARG A 6 40.84 0.92 16.19
C ARG A 6 39.65 0.04 16.52
N ASP A 7 39.44 -1.06 15.81
CA ASP A 7 38.28 -1.94 15.93
C ASP A 7 37.99 -2.35 17.37
N ARG A 8 38.99 -2.67 18.18
CA ARG A 8 38.86 -2.97 19.61
C ARG A 8 38.23 -1.83 20.43
N THR A 9 38.58 -0.59 20.11
CA THR A 9 38.02 0.58 20.81
C THR A 9 36.56 0.80 20.39
N ARG A 10 36.24 0.54 19.14
CA ARG A 10 34.86 0.60 18.62
C ARG A 10 33.97 -0.45 19.30
N GLU A 11 34.42 -1.70 19.40
CA GLU A 11 33.72 -2.78 20.07
C GLU A 11 33.51 -2.48 21.56
N ALA A 12 34.54 -1.99 22.26
CA ALA A 12 34.44 -1.59 23.66
C ALA A 12 33.43 -0.47 23.90
N ILE A 13 33.38 0.53 22.99
CA ILE A 13 32.40 1.62 23.06
C ILE A 13 30.98 1.08 22.86
N PHE A 14 30.75 0.18 21.88
CA PHE A 14 29.43 -0.41 21.65
C PHE A 14 28.99 -1.29 22.84
N ALA A 15 29.87 -2.15 23.35
CA ALA A 15 29.57 -2.99 24.51
C ALA A 15 29.25 -2.15 25.77
N THR A 16 29.98 -1.05 25.96
CA THR A 16 29.69 -0.13 27.10
C THR A 16 28.37 0.60 26.89
N ALA A 17 28.08 1.08 25.69
CA ALA A 17 26.83 1.74 25.36
C ALA A 17 25.61 0.83 25.58
N GLU A 18 25.72 -0.43 25.18
CA GLU A 18 24.69 -1.45 25.40
C GLU A 18 24.48 -1.73 26.90
N LYS A 19 25.59 -1.90 27.66
CA LYS A 19 25.56 -2.17 29.09
C LYS A 19 24.91 -1.06 29.92
N ILE A 20 25.05 0.21 29.51
CA ILE A 20 24.44 1.35 30.19
C ILE A 20 23.08 1.78 29.59
N GLY A 21 22.55 0.99 28.63
CA GLY A 21 21.30 1.29 27.96
C GLY A 21 21.31 2.57 27.09
N TYR A 22 22.51 2.99 26.63
CA TYR A 22 22.67 4.19 25.80
C TYR A 22 22.02 3.97 24.42
N LYS A 23 20.88 4.60 24.19
CA LYS A 23 20.31 4.70 22.84
C LYS A 23 20.86 5.96 22.17
N LYS A 24 21.60 5.77 21.07
CA LYS A 24 22.10 6.89 20.24
C LYS A 24 20.91 7.79 19.87
N ARG A 25 20.83 8.98 20.43
CA ARG A 25 19.81 9.96 20.07
C ARG A 25 20.15 10.50 18.69
N VAL A 26 19.37 10.11 17.68
CA VAL A 26 19.50 10.69 16.35
C VAL A 26 18.92 12.10 16.42
N ILE A 27 19.80 13.11 16.21
CA ILE A 27 19.37 14.52 16.12
C ILE A 27 19.12 14.79 14.64
N TYR A 28 17.87 15.00 14.29
CA TYR A 28 17.49 15.39 12.94
C TYR A 28 17.57 16.90 12.78
N PRO A 29 18.27 17.44 11.76
CA PRO A 29 18.19 18.85 11.44
C PRO A 29 16.75 19.21 11.07
N LYS A 30 16.32 20.42 11.46
CA LYS A 30 14.98 20.92 11.15
C LYS A 30 14.83 21.11 9.64
N ILE A 31 13.73 20.63 9.09
CA ILE A 31 13.32 20.84 7.70
C ILE A 31 11.97 21.55 7.72
N GLU A 32 11.92 22.73 7.13
CA GLU A 32 10.75 23.60 7.08
C GLU A 32 10.19 23.69 5.65
N ASN A 33 9.00 24.26 5.50
CA ASN A 33 8.32 24.48 4.22
C ASN A 33 8.13 23.20 3.41
N VAL A 34 7.72 22.12 4.08
CA VAL A 34 7.37 20.85 3.44
C VAL A 34 5.85 20.77 3.30
N ALA A 35 5.35 20.59 2.08
CA ALA A 35 3.93 20.34 1.85
C ALA A 35 3.62 18.85 1.96
N LEU A 36 2.54 18.51 2.68
CA LEU A 36 1.85 17.23 2.57
C LEU A 36 0.63 17.44 1.68
N LEU A 37 0.68 16.91 0.46
CA LEU A 37 -0.42 16.94 -0.51
C LEU A 37 -1.27 15.68 -0.30
N TYR A 38 -2.42 15.83 0.32
CA TYR A 38 -3.37 14.75 0.53
C TYR A 38 -4.46 14.83 -0.55
N PHE A 39 -4.16 14.24 -1.71
CA PHE A 39 -4.99 14.33 -2.89
C PHE A 39 -5.73 13.02 -3.16
N VAL A 40 -6.44 12.57 -2.13
CA VAL A 40 -7.38 11.44 -2.14
C VAL A 40 -8.78 12.02 -2.21
N ASP A 41 -9.64 11.46 -3.06
CA ASP A 41 -11.03 11.88 -3.14
C ASP A 41 -11.79 11.36 -1.91
N HIS A 42 -12.80 12.11 -1.45
CA HIS A 42 -13.51 11.78 -0.22
C HIS A 42 -14.17 10.39 -0.26
N GLU A 43 -14.65 9.98 -1.41
CA GLU A 43 -15.25 8.66 -1.59
C GLU A 43 -14.19 7.55 -1.45
N ASP A 44 -13.00 7.73 -2.03
CA ASP A 44 -11.90 6.78 -1.90
C ASP A 44 -11.35 6.72 -0.46
N GLU A 45 -11.34 7.85 0.26
CA GLU A 45 -10.93 7.91 1.67
C GLU A 45 -11.87 7.10 2.59
N LEU A 46 -13.18 7.12 2.31
CA LEU A 46 -14.16 6.34 3.06
C LEU A 46 -14.09 4.85 2.78
N GLU A 47 -13.63 4.48 1.59
CA GLU A 47 -13.58 3.09 1.13
C GLU A 47 -12.26 2.40 1.47
N ASP A 48 -11.15 3.14 1.49
CA ASP A 48 -9.83 2.59 1.78
C ASP A 48 -9.16 3.29 2.97
N VAL A 49 -9.23 2.61 4.12
CA VAL A 49 -8.59 3.06 5.37
C VAL A 49 -7.05 3.17 5.26
N PHE A 50 -6.44 2.63 4.21
CA PHE A 50 -5.00 2.72 3.97
C PHE A 50 -4.54 4.18 3.86
N TYR A 51 -5.21 5.00 3.05
CA TYR A 51 -4.79 6.40 2.82
C TYR A 51 -4.89 7.25 4.07
N HIS A 52 -5.96 7.05 4.86
CA HIS A 52 -6.12 7.73 6.15
C HIS A 52 -5.01 7.32 7.13
N GLY A 53 -4.72 6.03 7.23
CA GLY A 53 -3.63 5.51 8.06
C GLY A 53 -2.26 6.07 7.67
N VAL A 54 -1.99 6.21 6.37
CA VAL A 54 -0.74 6.82 5.85
C VAL A 54 -0.67 8.31 6.23
N LYS A 55 -1.77 9.07 6.08
CA LYS A 55 -1.83 10.50 6.46
C LYS A 55 -1.47 10.70 7.93
N ASP A 56 -2.10 9.94 8.82
CA ASP A 56 -1.88 10.07 10.26
C ASP A 56 -0.47 9.66 10.67
N GLU A 57 0.04 8.55 10.13
CA GLU A 57 1.36 8.06 10.47
C GLU A 57 2.47 8.97 9.93
N ILE A 58 2.33 9.53 8.70
CA ILE A 58 3.32 10.45 8.14
C ILE A 58 3.43 11.74 8.96
N ILE A 59 2.31 12.28 9.43
CA ILE A 59 2.28 13.47 10.31
C ILE A 59 2.99 13.18 11.63
N LYS A 60 2.68 12.04 12.23
CA LYS A 60 3.27 11.61 13.51
C LYS A 60 4.79 11.39 13.39
N GLN A 61 5.26 10.74 12.32
CA GLN A 61 6.68 10.48 12.12
C GLN A 61 7.45 11.72 11.69
N ALA A 62 6.89 12.57 10.83
CA ALA A 62 7.51 13.84 10.45
C ALA A 62 7.83 14.71 11.68
N LYS A 63 6.89 14.78 12.63
CA LYS A 63 7.11 15.48 13.92
C LYS A 63 8.30 14.91 14.69
N LYS A 64 8.45 13.57 14.73
CA LYS A 64 9.60 12.91 15.40
C LYS A 64 10.93 13.19 14.68
N MET A 65 10.89 13.36 13.36
CA MET A 65 12.06 13.63 12.52
C MET A 65 12.36 15.11 12.35
N ASN A 66 11.67 15.99 13.10
CA ASN A 66 11.83 17.46 13.05
C ASN A 66 11.53 18.04 11.64
N ILE A 67 10.55 17.48 10.95
CA ILE A 67 10.04 17.95 9.66
C ILE A 67 8.72 18.67 9.89
N GLN A 68 8.66 19.96 9.50
CA GLN A 68 7.45 20.76 9.61
C GLN A 68 6.60 20.61 8.35
N LEU A 69 5.45 19.96 8.48
CA LEU A 69 4.49 19.76 7.39
C LEU A 69 3.38 20.81 7.41
N SER A 70 3.04 21.32 6.22
CA SER A 70 1.79 22.03 5.95
C SER A 70 0.91 21.16 5.06
N ILE A 71 -0.34 20.93 5.47
CA ILE A 71 -1.24 19.98 4.81
C ILE A 71 -2.11 20.74 3.81
N TYR A 72 -2.26 20.18 2.62
CA TYR A 72 -3.10 20.68 1.53
C TYR A 72 -3.97 19.54 1.03
N ASP A 73 -5.27 19.68 1.15
CA ASP A 73 -6.24 18.69 0.69
C ASP A 73 -6.63 18.95 -0.78
N ARG A 74 -7.13 17.92 -1.47
CA ARG A 74 -7.56 18.04 -2.87
C ARG A 74 -8.58 19.15 -3.09
N LYS A 75 -9.51 19.36 -2.15
CA LYS A 75 -10.54 20.42 -2.23
C LYS A 75 -9.95 21.83 -2.32
N ASP A 76 -8.75 22.04 -1.75
CA ASP A 76 -8.08 23.35 -1.78
C ASP A 76 -7.43 23.62 -3.14
N GLY A 77 -7.13 22.59 -3.90
CA GLY A 77 -6.52 22.67 -5.21
C GLY A 77 -5.05 23.05 -5.19
N MET A 78 -4.38 22.92 -6.35
CA MET A 78 -2.96 23.22 -6.51
C MET A 78 -2.60 24.70 -6.34
N ASP A 79 -3.56 25.61 -6.44
CA ASP A 79 -3.29 27.05 -6.34
C ASP A 79 -2.96 27.51 -4.91
N HIS A 80 -3.45 26.79 -3.93
CA HIS A 80 -3.14 27.03 -2.51
C HIS A 80 -1.78 26.46 -2.08
N VAL A 81 -1.18 25.60 -2.88
CA VAL A 81 0.15 25.05 -2.59
C VAL A 81 1.22 26.12 -2.84
N PRO A 82 2.06 26.47 -1.85
CA PRO A 82 3.10 27.51 -2.00
C PRO A 82 4.04 27.25 -3.17
N LYS A 83 4.61 28.35 -3.71
CA LYS A 83 5.57 28.26 -4.83
C LYS A 83 7.01 28.03 -4.36
N ASP A 84 7.29 28.28 -3.08
CA ASP A 84 8.63 28.25 -2.47
C ASP A 84 8.82 27.05 -1.52
N LEU A 85 8.35 25.89 -1.91
CA LEU A 85 8.49 24.66 -1.13
C LEU A 85 9.95 24.19 -1.05
N SER A 86 10.38 23.80 0.15
CA SER A 86 11.63 23.06 0.33
C SER A 86 11.53 21.64 -0.23
N ALA A 87 10.39 20.99 0.00
CA ALA A 87 10.06 19.65 -0.46
C ALA A 87 8.54 19.39 -0.34
N PHE A 88 8.07 18.25 -0.88
CA PHE A 88 6.70 17.79 -0.65
C PHE A 88 6.61 16.27 -0.51
N ILE A 89 5.56 15.83 0.17
CA ILE A 89 5.08 14.44 0.17
C ILE A 89 3.69 14.46 -0.46
N ALA A 90 3.41 13.54 -1.38
CA ALA A 90 2.10 13.43 -2.01
C ALA A 90 1.49 12.04 -1.76
N ILE A 91 0.22 12.03 -1.33
CA ILE A 91 -0.61 10.85 -1.12
C ILE A 91 -1.83 10.99 -2.02
N GLY A 92 -2.17 9.93 -2.78
CA GLY A 92 -3.29 9.94 -3.70
C GLY A 92 -2.89 10.21 -5.15
N TRP A 93 -3.83 10.68 -5.95
CA TRP A 93 -3.69 10.78 -7.40
C TRP A 93 -3.60 12.23 -7.86
N LEU A 94 -2.64 12.54 -8.71
CA LEU A 94 -2.47 13.84 -9.35
C LEU A 94 -2.56 13.68 -10.87
N THR A 95 -3.25 14.62 -11.51
CA THR A 95 -3.29 14.72 -12.98
C THR A 95 -1.91 15.04 -13.54
N ARG A 96 -1.69 14.72 -14.81
CA ARG A 96 -0.44 15.08 -15.51
C ARG A 96 -0.16 16.60 -15.44
N LYS A 97 -1.22 17.41 -15.52
CA LYS A 97 -1.11 18.88 -15.40
C LYS A 97 -0.61 19.30 -14.01
N GLU A 98 -1.15 18.71 -12.95
CA GLU A 98 -0.74 18.96 -11.57
C GLU A 98 0.70 18.51 -11.31
N ILE A 99 1.08 17.33 -11.79
CA ILE A 99 2.46 16.79 -11.70
C ILE A 99 3.45 17.75 -12.34
N ASN A 100 3.17 18.23 -13.56
CA ASN A 100 4.03 19.16 -14.28
C ASN A 100 4.11 20.52 -13.56
N ALA A 101 3.01 21.02 -13.00
CA ALA A 101 2.99 22.24 -12.23
C ALA A 101 3.81 22.10 -10.94
N LEU A 102 3.69 20.95 -10.26
CA LEU A 102 4.43 20.64 -9.04
C LEU A 102 5.94 20.53 -9.31
N TYR A 103 6.34 19.87 -10.39
CA TYR A 103 7.75 19.75 -10.77
C TYR A 103 8.42 21.10 -11.06
N LYS A 104 7.67 22.06 -11.62
CA LYS A 104 8.15 23.43 -11.84
C LYS A 104 8.34 24.18 -10.52
N ARG A 105 7.54 23.90 -9.51
CA ARG A 105 7.61 24.54 -8.17
C ARG A 105 8.67 23.91 -7.28
N CYS A 106 8.69 22.58 -7.22
CA CYS A 106 9.61 21.84 -6.37
C CYS A 106 9.98 20.49 -6.99
N LYS A 107 11.28 20.22 -7.11
CA LYS A 107 11.80 18.93 -7.64
C LYS A 107 12.06 17.90 -6.54
N ARG A 108 11.90 18.28 -5.27
CA ARG A 108 12.16 17.44 -4.11
C ARG A 108 10.83 16.90 -3.58
N GLY A 109 10.35 15.85 -4.20
CA GLY A 109 9.08 15.24 -3.85
C GLY A 109 9.18 13.73 -3.69
N VAL A 110 8.33 13.19 -2.81
CA VAL A 110 8.13 11.76 -2.60
C VAL A 110 6.65 11.45 -2.66
N PHE A 111 6.28 10.48 -3.49
CA PHE A 111 4.92 9.95 -3.55
C PHE A 111 4.78 8.73 -2.66
N ILE A 112 3.62 8.56 -2.02
CA ILE A 112 3.30 7.38 -1.21
C ILE A 112 2.06 6.69 -1.81
N GLY A 113 2.18 5.38 -2.05
CA GLY A 113 1.12 4.55 -2.61
C GLY A 113 1.01 4.61 -4.12
N THR A 114 1.37 5.73 -4.72
CA THR A 114 1.37 5.95 -6.17
C THR A 114 2.74 6.33 -6.68
N SER A 115 2.97 6.21 -7.99
CA SER A 115 4.19 6.67 -8.67
C SER A 115 3.81 7.23 -10.05
N PRO A 116 3.31 8.48 -10.10
CA PRO A 116 2.74 9.03 -11.33
C PRO A 116 3.78 9.36 -12.39
N ASP A 117 5.04 9.61 -12.01
CA ASP A 117 6.15 9.82 -12.93
C ASP A 117 7.49 9.50 -12.25
N GLU A 118 7.99 8.31 -12.49
CA GLU A 118 9.22 7.77 -11.89
C GLU A 118 10.50 8.49 -12.33
N LYS A 119 10.44 9.26 -13.40
CA LYS A 119 11.58 10.06 -13.87
C LYS A 119 11.71 11.40 -13.14
N LEU A 120 10.61 11.86 -12.54
CA LEU A 120 10.55 13.17 -11.92
C LEU A 120 10.69 13.12 -10.39
N PHE A 121 10.11 12.11 -9.73
CA PHE A 121 9.98 12.07 -8.29
C PHE A 121 10.29 10.70 -7.70
N ASP A 122 10.71 10.69 -6.45
CA ASP A 122 10.81 9.46 -5.66
C ASP A 122 9.42 8.94 -5.30
N ALA A 123 9.31 7.63 -5.11
CA ALA A 123 8.08 7.03 -4.62
C ALA A 123 8.33 5.83 -3.69
N VAL A 124 7.41 5.63 -2.75
CA VAL A 124 7.35 4.45 -1.88
C VAL A 124 5.97 3.82 -2.02
N LYS A 125 5.92 2.54 -2.33
CA LYS A 125 4.68 1.80 -2.59
C LYS A 125 4.65 0.47 -1.82
N PRO A 126 3.48 0.00 -1.37
CA PRO A 126 3.33 -1.41 -1.03
C PRO A 126 3.57 -2.26 -2.29
N ASN A 127 4.19 -3.43 -2.13
CA ASN A 127 4.54 -4.33 -3.23
C ASN A 127 3.36 -5.24 -3.60
N MET A 128 2.28 -4.63 -4.11
CA MET A 128 1.02 -5.30 -4.43
C MET A 128 1.19 -6.48 -5.38
N ASP A 129 2.12 -6.40 -6.33
CA ASP A 129 2.46 -7.49 -7.25
C ASP A 129 2.95 -8.72 -6.48
N SER A 130 3.94 -8.54 -5.60
CA SER A 130 4.45 -9.60 -4.73
C SER A 130 3.38 -10.15 -3.79
N PHE A 131 2.46 -9.32 -3.30
CA PHE A 131 1.40 -9.79 -2.39
C PHE A 131 0.49 -10.80 -3.08
N VAL A 132 0.01 -10.47 -4.27
CA VAL A 132 -0.88 -11.36 -5.02
C VAL A 132 -0.16 -12.63 -5.47
N THR A 133 1.11 -12.50 -5.89
CA THR A 133 1.94 -13.67 -6.21
C THR A 133 2.05 -14.61 -5.01
N GLN A 134 2.34 -14.10 -3.81
CA GLN A 134 2.40 -14.89 -2.58
C GLN A 134 1.06 -15.58 -2.25
N MET A 135 -0.08 -14.92 -2.50
CA MET A 135 -1.41 -15.52 -2.28
C MET A 135 -1.65 -16.69 -3.21
N VAL A 136 -1.33 -16.53 -4.50
CA VAL A 136 -1.47 -17.62 -5.50
C VAL A 136 -0.52 -18.77 -5.18
N ASP A 137 0.75 -18.48 -4.89
CA ASP A 137 1.76 -19.48 -4.52
C ASP A 137 1.29 -20.29 -3.31
N TYR A 138 0.80 -19.62 -2.26
CA TYR A 138 0.26 -20.28 -1.08
C TYR A 138 -0.89 -21.24 -1.43
N PHE A 139 -1.84 -20.83 -2.25
CA PHE A 139 -2.95 -21.69 -2.64
C PHE A 139 -2.50 -22.86 -3.49
N VAL A 140 -1.55 -22.66 -4.40
CA VAL A 140 -0.95 -23.74 -5.20
C VAL A 140 -0.22 -24.75 -4.31
N GLU A 141 0.57 -24.28 -3.34
CA GLU A 141 1.25 -25.14 -2.35
C GLU A 141 0.26 -25.95 -1.50
N LYS A 142 -0.93 -25.40 -1.22
CA LYS A 142 -2.03 -26.11 -0.54
C LYS A 142 -2.81 -27.07 -1.46
N GLY A 143 -2.47 -27.14 -2.73
CA GLY A 143 -3.08 -28.05 -3.70
C GLY A 143 -4.32 -27.51 -4.42
N HIS A 144 -4.64 -26.22 -4.26
CA HIS A 144 -5.73 -25.58 -4.99
C HIS A 144 -5.36 -25.41 -6.47
N LYS A 145 -6.27 -25.78 -7.36
CA LYS A 145 -6.14 -25.64 -8.83
C LYS A 145 -7.23 -24.76 -9.44
N ARG A 146 -8.31 -24.54 -8.71
CA ARG A 146 -9.38 -23.62 -9.09
C ARG A 146 -9.29 -22.40 -8.14
N ILE A 147 -8.51 -21.42 -8.59
CA ILE A 147 -8.26 -20.19 -7.83
C ILE A 147 -8.97 -19.07 -8.55
N GLY A 148 -9.77 -18.28 -7.81
CA GLY A 148 -10.46 -17.12 -8.33
C GLY A 148 -9.85 -15.81 -7.81
N PHE A 149 -10.26 -14.70 -8.43
CA PHE A 149 -9.88 -13.35 -8.03
C PHE A 149 -11.10 -12.45 -7.95
N ILE A 150 -11.18 -11.68 -6.89
CA ILE A 150 -12.16 -10.62 -6.71
C ILE A 150 -11.43 -9.31 -6.45
N GLY A 151 -11.65 -8.31 -7.31
CA GLY A 151 -10.97 -7.02 -7.23
C GLY A 151 -11.80 -5.87 -7.75
N GLY A 152 -11.19 -4.68 -7.74
CA GLY A 152 -11.73 -3.48 -8.36
C GLY A 152 -10.82 -3.00 -9.48
N SER A 153 -11.34 -2.13 -10.34
CA SER A 153 -10.55 -1.46 -11.36
C SER A 153 -9.85 -0.23 -10.76
N ASP A 154 -8.66 0.06 -11.28
CA ASP A 154 -8.03 1.37 -11.10
C ASP A 154 -8.65 2.40 -12.05
N ARG A 155 -8.38 3.67 -11.84
CA ARG A 155 -8.89 4.75 -12.69
C ARG A 155 -7.76 5.66 -13.14
N ASN A 156 -7.67 5.88 -14.43
CA ASN A 156 -6.77 6.88 -14.95
C ASN A 156 -7.29 8.28 -14.62
N ILE A 157 -6.58 9.00 -13.77
CA ILE A 157 -7.01 10.30 -13.22
C ILE A 157 -7.17 11.40 -14.28
N ASP A 158 -6.41 11.33 -15.39
CA ASP A 158 -6.48 12.34 -16.46
C ASP A 158 -7.68 12.14 -17.37
N THR A 159 -8.10 10.89 -17.59
CA THR A 159 -9.16 10.55 -18.56
C THR A 159 -10.45 10.06 -17.88
N GLY A 160 -10.41 9.73 -16.60
CA GLY A 160 -11.50 9.10 -15.86
C GLY A 160 -11.85 7.68 -16.31
N LYS A 161 -11.08 7.09 -17.25
CA LYS A 161 -11.35 5.75 -17.78
C LYS A 161 -10.86 4.67 -16.79
N PRO A 162 -11.59 3.56 -16.68
CA PRO A 162 -11.12 2.40 -15.94
C PRO A 162 -9.79 1.88 -16.54
N SER A 163 -8.94 1.38 -15.68
CA SER A 163 -7.70 0.68 -16.05
C SER A 163 -7.53 -0.56 -15.16
N MET A 164 -6.77 -1.53 -15.66
CA MET A 164 -6.51 -2.74 -14.90
C MET A 164 -5.67 -2.41 -13.65
N ASP A 165 -6.14 -2.83 -12.49
CA ASP A 165 -5.38 -2.73 -11.25
C ASP A 165 -4.19 -3.71 -11.26
N ILE A 166 -3.09 -3.33 -10.62
CA ILE A 166 -1.88 -4.16 -10.56
C ILE A 166 -2.14 -5.52 -9.91
N ARG A 167 -3.07 -5.62 -8.95
CA ARG A 167 -3.42 -6.87 -8.26
C ARG A 167 -4.13 -7.85 -9.21
N GLU A 168 -5.02 -7.35 -10.07
CA GLU A 168 -5.64 -8.16 -11.13
C GLU A 168 -4.59 -8.65 -12.11
N TRP A 169 -3.73 -7.76 -12.59
CA TRP A 169 -2.65 -8.11 -13.52
C TRP A 169 -1.75 -9.19 -12.93
N SER A 170 -1.31 -9.02 -11.68
CA SER A 170 -0.43 -9.97 -10.98
C SER A 170 -1.10 -11.33 -10.78
N PHE A 171 -2.41 -11.33 -10.44
CA PHE A 171 -3.17 -12.57 -10.34
C PHE A 171 -3.19 -13.33 -11.68
N ARG A 172 -3.50 -12.63 -12.77
CA ARG A 172 -3.55 -13.21 -14.11
C ARG A 172 -2.21 -13.82 -14.50
N GLN A 173 -1.10 -13.11 -14.25
CA GLN A 173 0.24 -13.62 -14.55
C GLN A 173 0.58 -14.85 -13.69
N SER A 174 0.36 -14.79 -12.39
CA SER A 174 0.66 -15.89 -11.46
C SER A 174 -0.21 -17.13 -11.74
N ALA A 175 -1.51 -16.95 -11.92
CA ALA A 175 -2.41 -18.06 -12.24
C ALA A 175 -2.10 -18.69 -13.61
N ALA A 176 -1.74 -17.88 -14.61
CA ALA A 176 -1.33 -18.36 -15.92
C ALA A 176 -0.01 -19.14 -15.86
N TYR A 177 0.96 -18.69 -15.05
CA TYR A 177 2.23 -19.38 -14.85
C TYR A 177 2.03 -20.83 -14.36
N TYR A 178 1.07 -21.04 -13.46
CA TYR A 178 0.71 -22.38 -12.97
C TYR A 178 -0.27 -23.16 -13.87
N GLY A 179 -0.80 -22.54 -14.92
CA GLY A 179 -1.81 -23.14 -15.80
C GLY A 179 -3.20 -23.20 -15.17
N TYR A 180 -3.49 -22.35 -14.18
CA TYR A 180 -4.76 -22.32 -13.43
C TYR A 180 -5.60 -21.06 -13.70
N LEU A 181 -5.20 -20.22 -14.67
CA LEU A 181 -6.00 -19.07 -15.06
C LEU A 181 -7.34 -19.50 -15.66
N ASN A 182 -8.42 -19.02 -15.05
CA ASN A 182 -9.77 -19.20 -15.56
C ASN A 182 -10.52 -17.87 -15.46
N GLU A 183 -10.86 -17.28 -16.62
CA GLU A 183 -11.57 -16.00 -16.71
C GLU A 183 -12.94 -16.02 -16.02
N GLU A 184 -13.59 -17.18 -15.92
CA GLU A 184 -14.88 -17.30 -15.25
C GLU A 184 -14.82 -17.09 -13.74
N TYR A 185 -13.64 -17.15 -13.14
CA TYR A 185 -13.41 -16.95 -11.71
C TYR A 185 -12.81 -15.56 -11.39
N ILE A 186 -12.78 -14.65 -12.38
CA ILE A 186 -12.29 -13.27 -12.19
C ILE A 186 -13.48 -12.34 -12.19
N PHE A 187 -13.64 -11.61 -11.06
CA PHE A 187 -14.73 -10.66 -10.85
C PHE A 187 -14.12 -9.30 -10.53
N ILE A 188 -14.43 -8.32 -11.36
CA ILE A 188 -13.89 -6.95 -11.23
C ILE A 188 -15.05 -5.97 -11.10
N SER A 189 -15.03 -5.17 -10.05
CA SER A 189 -15.94 -4.04 -9.85
C SER A 189 -15.29 -2.73 -10.28
N GLU A 190 -16.06 -1.66 -10.25
CA GLU A 190 -15.53 -0.31 -10.47
C GLU A 190 -14.79 0.23 -9.23
N ARG A 191 -15.15 -0.27 -8.03
CA ARG A 191 -14.65 0.25 -6.75
C ARG A 191 -14.27 -0.90 -5.81
N PHE A 192 -13.75 -0.55 -4.63
CA PHE A 192 -13.31 -1.51 -3.61
C PHE A 192 -14.20 -1.52 -2.37
N THR A 193 -15.53 -1.36 -2.56
CA THR A 193 -16.51 -1.29 -1.48
C THR A 193 -16.90 -2.66 -0.93
N VAL A 194 -17.49 -2.67 0.28
CA VAL A 194 -18.12 -3.87 0.86
C VAL A 194 -19.26 -4.36 -0.02
N ASP A 195 -20.10 -3.43 -0.53
CA ASP A 195 -21.25 -3.75 -1.39
C ASP A 195 -20.82 -4.38 -2.72
N ASP A 196 -19.70 -3.91 -3.31
CA ASP A 196 -19.12 -4.53 -4.49
C ASP A 196 -18.64 -5.94 -4.19
N GLY A 197 -17.94 -6.15 -3.07
CA GLY A 197 -17.52 -7.48 -2.62
C GLY A 197 -18.70 -8.42 -2.45
N TYR A 198 -19.77 -7.95 -1.83
CA TYR A 198 -21.00 -8.73 -1.65
C TYR A 198 -21.65 -9.09 -3.00
N ARG A 199 -21.81 -8.11 -3.90
CA ARG A 199 -22.36 -8.33 -5.24
C ARG A 199 -21.55 -9.38 -6.03
N MET A 200 -20.22 -9.25 -6.04
CA MET A 200 -19.34 -10.20 -6.72
C MET A 200 -19.35 -11.59 -6.07
N GLY A 201 -19.45 -11.67 -4.74
CA GLY A 201 -19.68 -12.92 -4.04
C GLY A 201 -20.98 -13.61 -4.44
N LYS A 202 -22.07 -12.85 -4.60
CA LYS A 202 -23.34 -13.37 -5.12
C LYS A 202 -23.23 -13.83 -6.59
N GLU A 203 -22.49 -13.12 -7.44
CA GLU A 203 -22.25 -13.56 -8.82
C GLU A 203 -21.40 -14.85 -8.87
N LEU A 204 -20.41 -14.96 -8.00
CA LEU A 204 -19.61 -16.18 -7.84
C LEU A 204 -20.51 -17.39 -7.52
N LEU A 205 -21.47 -17.24 -6.61
CA LEU A 205 -22.38 -18.31 -6.19
C LEU A 205 -23.32 -18.80 -7.30
N LYS A 206 -23.44 -18.07 -8.41
CA LYS A 206 -24.21 -18.52 -9.59
C LYS A 206 -23.43 -19.51 -10.48
N LYS A 207 -22.14 -19.69 -10.24
CA LYS A 207 -21.32 -20.64 -11.00
C LYS A 207 -21.68 -22.07 -10.64
N GLU A 208 -21.77 -22.91 -11.64
CA GLU A 208 -22.04 -24.37 -11.47
C GLU A 208 -20.95 -25.06 -10.64
N ILE A 209 -19.69 -24.67 -10.90
CA ILE A 209 -18.52 -25.15 -10.15
C ILE A 209 -17.83 -23.95 -9.53
N LEU A 210 -17.67 -23.95 -8.21
CA LEU A 210 -16.98 -22.90 -7.49
C LEU A 210 -15.45 -23.06 -7.52
N PRO A 211 -14.67 -21.96 -7.48
CA PRO A 211 -13.26 -22.04 -7.14
C PRO A 211 -13.10 -22.58 -5.71
N THR A 212 -11.98 -23.21 -5.43
CA THR A 212 -11.67 -23.71 -4.09
C THR A 212 -10.87 -22.72 -3.26
N ALA A 213 -10.40 -21.64 -3.88
CA ALA A 213 -9.67 -20.55 -3.23
C ALA A 213 -9.95 -19.22 -3.93
N LEU A 214 -9.95 -18.14 -3.18
CA LEU A 214 -10.16 -16.77 -3.66
C LEU A 214 -9.05 -15.85 -3.16
N CYS A 215 -8.37 -15.21 -4.10
CA CYS A 215 -7.57 -14.01 -3.84
C CYS A 215 -8.52 -12.81 -3.91
N VAL A 216 -8.61 -12.05 -2.81
CA VAL A 216 -9.45 -10.85 -2.75
C VAL A 216 -8.55 -9.62 -2.60
N ALA A 217 -8.74 -8.63 -3.46
CA ALA A 217 -7.81 -7.51 -3.61
C ALA A 217 -7.74 -6.56 -2.40
N SER A 218 -8.72 -6.59 -1.50
CA SER A 218 -8.69 -5.84 -0.24
C SER A 218 -9.59 -6.47 0.83
N ASP A 219 -9.28 -6.20 2.09
CA ASP A 219 -10.12 -6.65 3.21
C ASP A 219 -11.51 -6.05 3.16
N THR A 220 -11.67 -4.83 2.64
CA THR A 220 -12.98 -4.19 2.46
C THR A 220 -13.88 -5.00 1.51
N LEU A 221 -13.35 -5.40 0.36
CA LEU A 221 -14.06 -6.32 -0.54
C LEU A 221 -14.33 -7.67 0.13
N ALA A 222 -13.35 -8.20 0.87
CA ALA A 222 -13.46 -9.50 1.53
C ALA A 222 -14.56 -9.55 2.58
N VAL A 223 -14.89 -8.44 3.26
CA VAL A 223 -16.06 -8.36 4.15
C VAL A 223 -17.34 -8.75 3.40
N GLY A 224 -17.59 -8.13 2.25
CA GLY A 224 -18.77 -8.40 1.43
C GLY A 224 -18.76 -9.81 0.84
N VAL A 225 -17.59 -10.27 0.37
CA VAL A 225 -17.41 -11.64 -0.15
C VAL A 225 -17.75 -12.70 0.91
N LEU A 226 -17.20 -12.54 2.12
CA LEU A 226 -17.47 -13.46 3.23
C LEU A 226 -18.96 -13.47 3.61
N GLN A 227 -19.60 -12.29 3.62
CA GLN A 227 -21.04 -12.21 3.87
C GLN A 227 -21.82 -13.01 2.81
N ALA A 228 -21.53 -12.82 1.52
CA ALA A 228 -22.21 -13.52 0.43
C ALA A 228 -22.01 -15.04 0.51
N LEU A 229 -20.78 -15.50 0.80
CA LEU A 229 -20.44 -16.92 0.94
C LEU A 229 -21.17 -17.54 2.14
N ASN A 230 -21.19 -16.86 3.30
CA ASN A 230 -21.91 -17.32 4.49
C ASN A 230 -23.43 -17.43 4.25
N GLU A 231 -24.05 -16.46 3.60
CA GLU A 231 -25.46 -16.52 3.20
C GLU A 231 -25.75 -17.64 2.20
N GLY A 232 -24.76 -18.00 1.37
CA GLY A 232 -24.79 -19.14 0.47
C GLY A 232 -24.51 -20.49 1.15
N ASN A 233 -24.31 -20.52 2.48
CA ASN A 233 -23.94 -21.70 3.26
C ASN A 233 -22.64 -22.37 2.80
N ILE A 234 -21.70 -21.61 2.23
CA ILE A 234 -20.37 -22.10 1.82
C ILE A 234 -19.47 -22.20 3.06
N GLN A 235 -18.89 -23.37 3.27
CA GLN A 235 -17.94 -23.58 4.36
C GLN A 235 -16.58 -22.95 4.01
N ILE A 236 -16.11 -22.06 4.87
CA ILE A 236 -14.83 -21.36 4.74
C ILE A 236 -13.92 -21.80 5.88
N PRO A 237 -12.74 -22.36 5.62
CA PRO A 237 -12.06 -22.50 4.31
C PRO A 237 -12.36 -23.81 3.55
N GLU A 238 -13.15 -24.75 4.09
CA GLU A 238 -13.21 -26.15 3.63
C GLU A 238 -13.70 -26.29 2.18
N GLN A 239 -14.63 -25.44 1.74
CA GLN A 239 -15.11 -25.41 0.36
C GLN A 239 -14.45 -24.31 -0.46
N VAL A 240 -14.30 -23.11 0.13
CA VAL A 240 -13.69 -21.95 -0.50
C VAL A 240 -12.79 -21.24 0.52
N ALA A 241 -11.49 -21.33 0.34
CA ALA A 241 -10.52 -20.56 1.13
C ALA A 241 -10.47 -19.10 0.63
N VAL A 242 -10.28 -18.16 1.54
CA VAL A 242 -10.26 -16.71 1.22
C VAL A 242 -9.01 -16.06 1.80
N PHE A 243 -8.24 -15.40 0.94
CA PHE A 243 -7.03 -14.64 1.31
C PHE A 243 -7.11 -13.23 0.73
N SER A 244 -6.84 -12.21 1.54
CA SER A 244 -6.97 -10.82 1.13
C SER A 244 -5.73 -9.96 1.43
N ILE A 245 -5.85 -8.62 1.34
CA ILE A 245 -4.77 -7.66 1.53
C ILE A 245 -5.28 -6.52 2.41
N ASN A 246 -4.45 -5.96 3.25
CA ASN A 246 -4.42 -4.75 4.07
C ASN A 246 -4.24 -5.03 5.57
N ASP A 247 -4.80 -6.10 6.11
CA ASP A 247 -4.88 -6.43 7.55
C ASP A 247 -5.52 -5.31 8.38
N VAL A 248 -6.68 -4.83 7.90
CA VAL A 248 -7.46 -3.85 8.65
C VAL A 248 -8.02 -4.43 9.94
N ASN A 249 -8.27 -3.58 10.93
CA ASN A 249 -8.64 -4.00 12.28
C ASN A 249 -9.84 -4.96 12.34
N ILE A 250 -10.81 -4.84 11.43
CA ILE A 250 -11.99 -5.68 11.35
C ILE A 250 -11.67 -7.12 10.92
N ALA A 251 -10.59 -7.34 10.16
CA ALA A 251 -10.25 -8.65 9.58
C ALA A 251 -10.20 -9.80 10.60
N LYS A 252 -9.73 -9.53 11.81
CA LYS A 252 -9.64 -10.51 12.91
C LYS A 252 -10.97 -10.86 13.57
N TYR A 253 -12.01 -10.05 13.34
CA TYR A 253 -13.35 -10.22 13.94
C TYR A 253 -14.39 -10.76 12.96
N LEU A 254 -14.00 -10.96 11.69
CA LEU A 254 -14.87 -11.56 10.69
C LEU A 254 -15.13 -13.05 11.00
N SER A 255 -16.12 -13.63 10.38
CA SER A 255 -16.48 -15.04 10.54
C SER A 255 -16.42 -15.76 9.18
N PRO A 256 -15.37 -16.60 8.99
CA PRO A 256 -14.22 -16.81 9.88
C PRO A 256 -13.26 -15.60 9.90
N PRO A 257 -12.35 -15.48 10.92
CA PRO A 257 -11.29 -14.50 10.93
C PRO A 257 -10.45 -14.56 9.66
N LEU A 258 -10.27 -13.41 8.99
CA LEU A 258 -9.74 -13.29 7.64
C LEU A 258 -8.21 -13.39 7.62
N THR A 259 -7.67 -14.29 6.83
CA THR A 259 -6.26 -14.34 6.44
C THR A 259 -6.00 -13.24 5.42
N THR A 260 -4.94 -12.46 5.65
CA THR A 260 -4.65 -11.26 4.85
C THR A 260 -3.16 -10.95 4.85
N ILE A 261 -2.70 -10.09 3.93
CA ILE A 261 -1.34 -9.56 3.94
C ILE A 261 -1.35 -8.21 4.66
N HIS A 262 -0.60 -8.14 5.76
CA HIS A 262 -0.38 -6.89 6.49
C HIS A 262 0.49 -5.93 5.71
N ILE A 263 0.02 -4.69 5.54
CA ILE A 263 0.80 -3.58 4.98
C ILE A 263 1.40 -2.77 6.12
N ASP A 264 2.73 -2.74 6.21
CA ASP A 264 3.45 -1.98 7.23
C ASP A 264 3.47 -0.48 6.88
N ILE A 265 2.36 0.21 7.18
CA ILE A 265 2.23 1.67 6.99
C ILE A 265 3.35 2.45 7.69
N PRO A 266 3.72 2.16 8.95
CA PRO A 266 4.86 2.77 9.60
C PRO A 266 6.16 2.70 8.80
N CYS A 267 6.50 1.53 8.26
CA CYS A 267 7.70 1.33 7.43
C CYS A 267 7.64 2.13 6.12
N ILE A 268 6.48 2.18 5.46
CA ILE A 268 6.26 2.99 4.25
C ILE A 268 6.50 4.48 4.55
N CYS A 269 5.93 4.99 5.63
CA CYS A 269 6.05 6.39 6.03
C CYS A 269 7.49 6.76 6.43
N GLU A 270 8.18 5.91 7.20
CA GLU A 270 9.57 6.10 7.57
C GLU A 270 10.47 6.15 6.32
N THR A 271 10.29 5.21 5.40
CA THR A 271 11.03 5.14 4.14
C THR A 271 10.82 6.41 3.30
N ALA A 272 9.58 6.90 3.21
CA ALA A 272 9.26 8.12 2.46
C ALA A 272 9.91 9.37 3.08
N LEU A 273 9.88 9.49 4.41
CA LEU A 273 10.52 10.61 5.12
C LEU A 273 12.05 10.56 5.02
N ASP A 274 12.64 9.37 5.03
CA ASP A 274 14.08 9.19 4.83
C ASP A 274 14.51 9.56 3.40
N LEU A 275 13.74 9.16 2.38
CA LEU A 275 13.96 9.59 0.99
C LEU A 275 13.88 11.11 0.87
N LEU A 276 12.82 11.72 1.42
CA LEU A 276 12.63 13.15 1.41
C LEU A 276 13.79 13.89 2.07
N ARG A 277 14.16 13.48 3.28
CA ARG A 277 15.27 14.07 4.04
C ARG A 277 16.58 13.98 3.28
N ASN A 278 16.89 12.81 2.73
CA ASN A 278 18.09 12.62 1.93
C ASN A 278 18.10 13.53 0.69
N ARG A 279 16.95 13.69 0.04
CA ARG A 279 16.77 14.57 -1.11
C ARG A 279 16.98 16.05 -0.76
N VAL A 280 16.49 16.49 0.40
CA VAL A 280 16.63 17.87 0.88
C VAL A 280 18.07 18.17 1.29
N LEU A 281 18.70 17.27 2.06
CA LEU A 281 20.03 17.52 2.65
C LEU A 281 21.18 17.28 1.70
N TYR A 282 21.07 16.26 0.81
CA TYR A 282 22.20 15.81 -0.01
C TYR A 282 21.92 15.92 -1.51
N GLY A 283 20.70 16.26 -1.90
CA GLY A 283 20.27 16.24 -3.30
C GLY A 283 20.15 14.81 -3.86
N GLY A 284 20.30 14.68 -5.17
CA GLY A 284 20.26 13.39 -5.86
C GLY A 284 19.97 13.58 -7.33
N ARG A 285 20.67 12.82 -8.19
CA ARG A 285 20.51 12.89 -9.65
C ARG A 285 19.45 11.91 -10.17
N VAL A 286 19.29 10.79 -9.48
CA VAL A 286 18.39 9.70 -9.88
C VAL A 286 17.24 9.59 -8.90
N THR A 287 16.03 9.41 -9.40
CA THR A 287 14.84 9.11 -8.61
C THR A 287 14.86 7.66 -8.14
N LYS A 288 14.15 7.38 -7.06
CA LYS A 288 14.06 6.05 -6.47
C LYS A 288 12.61 5.63 -6.37
N LEU A 289 12.32 4.42 -6.80
CA LEU A 289 11.06 3.74 -6.52
C LEU A 289 11.36 2.60 -5.52
N VAL A 290 10.74 2.68 -4.35
CA VAL A 290 10.91 1.69 -3.28
C VAL A 290 9.61 0.93 -3.09
N PHE A 291 9.69 -0.39 -3.11
CA PHE A 291 8.60 -1.27 -2.77
C PHE A 291 8.79 -1.82 -1.35
N VAL A 292 7.75 -1.73 -0.54
CA VAL A 292 7.72 -2.30 0.81
C VAL A 292 6.90 -3.59 0.77
N ASN A 293 7.51 -4.69 1.19
CA ASN A 293 6.85 -5.99 1.24
C ASN A 293 5.85 -6.06 2.40
N GLY A 294 4.80 -6.88 2.23
CA GLY A 294 3.84 -7.19 3.28
C GLY A 294 4.19 -8.46 4.04
N ILE A 295 3.48 -8.68 5.13
CA ILE A 295 3.64 -9.86 5.98
C ILE A 295 2.33 -10.65 5.97
N PRO A 296 2.31 -11.92 5.51
CA PRO A 296 1.11 -12.74 5.60
C PRO A 296 0.70 -12.97 7.05
N VAL A 297 -0.57 -12.72 7.35
CA VAL A 297 -1.20 -12.93 8.65
C VAL A 297 -2.25 -14.01 8.49
N PHE A 298 -1.85 -15.23 8.78
CA PHE A 298 -2.73 -16.40 8.67
C PHE A 298 -3.73 -16.44 9.82
N ARG A 299 -5.01 -16.64 9.46
CA ARG A 299 -6.14 -16.82 10.38
C ARG A 299 -6.95 -18.04 9.96
N LYS A 300 -8.29 -17.96 10.04
CA LYS A 300 -9.16 -19.13 9.85
C LYS A 300 -9.84 -19.18 8.48
N SER A 301 -9.61 -18.21 7.59
CA SER A 301 -10.26 -18.19 6.27
C SER A 301 -9.48 -18.95 5.19
N CYS A 302 -8.28 -19.41 5.48
CA CYS A 302 -7.53 -20.35 4.64
C CYS A 302 -6.43 -21.09 5.43
#